data_2524363bd71411a304a41eb395b21d0e
#
_entry.id   2524363bd71411a304a41eb395b21d0e
#
_cell.length_a   1.000
_cell.length_b   1.000
_cell.length_c   1.000
_cell.angle_alpha   90.00
_cell.angle_beta   90.00
_cell.angle_gamma   90.00
#
_symmetry.space_group_name_H-M   'P 1'
#
loop_
_entity.id
_entity.type
_entity.pdbx_description
1 polymer ?
#
loop_
_entity_poly.entity_id
_entity_poly.type
_entity_poly.pdbx_seq_one_letter_code
_entity_poly.pdbx_strand_id
1 'polypeptide(L)'
;MTQVGTGKYTYELIRDFLQLPDGEKFGLVSRVATDSQDRVYVFQRKDPPVVVFDRAGKYLGAWGSGEVMDPHGLKIVNDIVYTTDRSASVAKSFTLDGKVLLTLGTPGVHSDTGCTGAPWLAVRAAGPFNHPTEMIAHPNGDIYVTDGYRNARVHRFTRDGKLVRSWGTPGNAEGEFHLPHSIAFDPDGRLYVADRANKRIQIFSPEGDFLGMWTGMGGPNDITRAKDGTFVIAEQEDGDKPAHVCVRDAQGTVLARMESRHVHGVGVDSHGDIYAGLTVDRSVDKFVRTG
;
A
#
# COMPACT_ATOMS: atom_id res chain seq x y z
N MET A 1 -5.88 -12.56 24.90
CA MET A 1 -5.23 -11.55 24.04
C MET A 1 -3.74 -11.85 24.00
N THR A 2 -3.10 -11.79 22.85
CA THR A 2 -1.69 -12.19 22.67
C THR A 2 -0.85 -10.93 22.54
N GLN A 3 0.10 -10.77 23.46
CA GLN A 3 1.08 -9.68 23.37
C GLN A 3 2.18 -10.05 22.35
N VAL A 4 2.52 -9.11 21.45
CA VAL A 4 3.52 -9.27 20.40
C VAL A 4 4.38 -8.01 20.28
N GLY A 5 5.52 -8.10 19.58
CA GLY A 5 6.44 -6.97 19.42
C GLY A 5 7.49 -6.88 20.52
N THR A 6 8.24 -5.77 20.58
CA THR A 6 9.36 -5.58 21.50
C THR A 6 9.50 -4.11 21.93
N GLY A 7 9.96 -3.88 23.18
CA GLY A 7 10.24 -2.56 23.71
C GLY A 7 9.00 -1.65 23.66
N LYS A 8 9.18 -0.40 23.23
CA LYS A 8 8.07 0.57 23.05
C LYS A 8 7.16 0.27 21.83
N TYR A 9 7.47 -0.76 21.07
CA TYR A 9 6.64 -1.23 19.95
C TYR A 9 6.03 -2.59 20.30
N THR A 10 5.37 -2.64 21.45
CA THR A 10 4.63 -3.78 21.95
C THR A 10 3.14 -3.57 21.69
N TYR A 11 2.48 -4.62 21.25
CA TYR A 11 1.09 -4.59 20.82
C TYR A 11 0.29 -5.76 21.40
N GLU A 12 -0.99 -5.52 21.57
CA GLU A 12 -1.98 -6.56 21.79
C GLU A 12 -2.62 -6.93 20.45
N LEU A 13 -2.52 -8.20 20.05
CA LEU A 13 -3.08 -8.69 18.77
C LEU A 13 -4.53 -9.11 18.94
N ILE A 14 -5.42 -8.47 18.17
CA ILE A 14 -6.83 -8.83 18.04
C ILE A 14 -7.03 -9.36 16.62
N ARG A 15 -7.31 -10.65 16.50
CA ARG A 15 -7.56 -11.28 15.21
C ARG A 15 -8.97 -11.02 14.71
N ASP A 16 -9.12 -10.92 13.37
CA ASP A 16 -10.41 -10.75 12.70
C ASP A 16 -11.24 -9.61 13.31
N PHE A 17 -10.56 -8.47 13.58
CA PHE A 17 -11.08 -7.34 14.36
C PHE A 17 -12.33 -6.71 13.75
N LEU A 18 -12.35 -6.53 12.42
CA LEU A 18 -13.46 -5.89 11.73
C LEU A 18 -14.50 -6.92 11.30
N GLN A 19 -15.76 -6.65 11.61
CA GLN A 19 -16.89 -7.53 11.28
C GLN A 19 -17.88 -6.78 10.38
N LEU A 20 -18.22 -7.38 9.24
CA LEU A 20 -19.31 -6.90 8.40
C LEU A 20 -20.66 -7.21 9.04
N PRO A 21 -21.71 -6.39 8.79
CA PRO A 21 -23.04 -6.67 9.27
C PRO A 21 -23.60 -7.97 8.67
N ASP A 22 -24.60 -8.54 9.35
CA ASP A 22 -25.41 -9.68 8.89
C ASP A 22 -24.60 -10.95 8.54
N GLY A 23 -23.39 -11.11 9.12
CA GLY A 23 -22.53 -12.25 8.86
C GLY A 23 -21.89 -12.26 7.47
N GLU A 24 -21.96 -11.15 6.74
CA GLU A 24 -21.23 -10.99 5.48
C GLU A 24 -19.72 -11.17 5.68
N LYS A 25 -19.04 -11.59 4.62
CA LYS A 25 -17.57 -11.75 4.60
C LYS A 25 -16.93 -10.79 3.63
N PHE A 26 -15.73 -10.34 3.97
CA PHE A 26 -14.89 -9.59 3.05
C PHE A 26 -14.58 -10.41 1.79
N GLY A 27 -14.35 -9.69 0.68
CA GLY A 27 -13.59 -10.23 -0.44
C GLY A 27 -12.09 -10.34 -0.08
N LEU A 28 -11.24 -10.55 -1.07
CA LEU A 28 -9.79 -10.49 -0.86
C LEU A 28 -9.41 -9.06 -0.42
N VAL A 29 -8.96 -8.89 0.81
CA VAL A 29 -8.56 -7.57 1.34
C VAL A 29 -7.20 -7.21 0.75
N SER A 30 -7.13 -6.12 -0.03
CA SER A 30 -5.88 -5.69 -0.64
C SER A 30 -5.16 -4.63 0.19
N ARG A 31 -5.90 -3.68 0.79
CA ARG A 31 -5.32 -2.60 1.58
C ARG A 31 -6.20 -2.21 2.76
N VAL A 32 -5.56 -1.57 3.74
CA VAL A 32 -6.24 -0.89 4.84
C VAL A 32 -5.57 0.46 5.02
N ALA A 33 -6.36 1.52 5.22
CA ALA A 33 -5.87 2.85 5.55
C ALA A 33 -6.77 3.51 6.60
N THR A 34 -6.28 4.57 7.25
CA THR A 34 -7.05 5.36 8.21
C THR A 34 -7.09 6.82 7.79
N ASP A 35 -8.18 7.51 8.09
CA ASP A 35 -8.33 8.95 7.87
C ASP A 35 -7.95 9.78 9.12
N SER A 36 -8.13 11.11 9.06
CA SER A 36 -7.80 12.02 10.17
C SER A 36 -8.65 11.83 11.43
N GLN A 37 -9.78 11.12 11.33
CA GLN A 37 -10.68 10.78 12.43
C GLN A 37 -10.48 9.34 12.94
N ASP A 38 -9.41 8.66 12.49
CA ASP A 38 -9.11 7.26 12.78
C ASP A 38 -10.20 6.28 12.31
N ARG A 39 -11.01 6.66 11.31
CA ARG A 39 -11.91 5.71 10.64
C ARG A 39 -11.05 4.79 9.77
N VAL A 40 -11.43 3.52 9.72
CA VAL A 40 -10.69 2.47 9.04
C VAL A 40 -11.35 2.15 7.69
N TYR A 41 -10.60 2.30 6.61
CA TYR A 41 -11.02 2.02 5.25
C TYR A 41 -10.39 0.71 4.79
N VAL A 42 -11.22 -0.27 4.47
CA VAL A 42 -10.80 -1.57 3.96
C VAL A 42 -11.04 -1.62 2.47
N PHE A 43 -10.02 -1.89 1.67
CA PHE A 43 -10.10 -2.04 0.23
C PHE A 43 -10.12 -3.51 -0.13
N GLN A 44 -11.21 -3.99 -0.71
CA GLN A 44 -11.46 -5.41 -0.96
C GLN A 44 -11.82 -5.67 -2.43
N ARG A 45 -11.47 -6.85 -2.92
CA ARG A 45 -11.86 -7.33 -4.26
C ARG A 45 -13.25 -7.98 -4.21
N LYS A 46 -14.24 -7.20 -3.80
CA LYS A 46 -15.67 -7.49 -3.76
C LYS A 46 -16.40 -6.17 -3.89
N ASP A 47 -17.55 -6.14 -4.50
CA ASP A 47 -18.41 -4.95 -4.57
C ASP A 47 -19.28 -4.82 -3.30
N PRO A 48 -19.38 -3.65 -2.67
CA PRO A 48 -18.61 -2.43 -2.90
C PRO A 48 -17.13 -2.57 -2.47
N PRO A 49 -16.18 -1.96 -3.19
CA PRO A 49 -14.75 -2.18 -2.97
C PRO A 49 -14.19 -1.46 -1.73
N VAL A 50 -14.79 -0.38 -1.27
CA VAL A 50 -14.36 0.34 -0.06
C VAL A 50 -15.38 0.15 1.03
N VAL A 51 -14.93 -0.37 2.18
CA VAL A 51 -15.76 -0.56 3.38
C VAL A 51 -15.17 0.27 4.51
N VAL A 52 -16.02 1.00 5.23
CA VAL A 52 -15.59 1.97 6.24
C VAL A 52 -16.10 1.57 7.62
N PHE A 53 -15.21 1.64 8.61
CA PHE A 53 -15.47 1.37 10.01
C PHE A 53 -15.01 2.53 10.88
N ASP A 54 -15.57 2.67 12.07
CA ASP A 54 -14.95 3.50 13.10
C ASP A 54 -13.73 2.79 13.73
N ARG A 55 -12.98 3.50 14.55
CA ARG A 55 -11.80 2.96 15.24
C ARG A 55 -12.11 1.77 16.16
N ALA A 56 -13.35 1.68 16.65
CA ALA A 56 -13.82 0.57 17.49
C ALA A 56 -14.23 -0.68 16.68
N GLY A 57 -14.21 -0.60 15.35
CA GLY A 57 -14.58 -1.68 14.43
C GLY A 57 -16.05 -1.72 14.06
N LYS A 58 -16.84 -0.70 14.43
CA LYS A 58 -18.24 -0.60 14.01
C LYS A 58 -18.34 -0.20 12.56
N TYR A 59 -19.10 -0.95 11.77
CA TYR A 59 -19.41 -0.64 10.37
C TYR A 59 -20.13 0.71 10.23
N LEU A 60 -19.64 1.56 9.32
CA LEU A 60 -20.19 2.88 9.03
C LEU A 60 -20.83 2.97 7.64
N GLY A 61 -20.38 2.16 6.69
CA GLY A 61 -20.87 2.17 5.32
C GLY A 61 -19.88 1.59 4.33
N ALA A 62 -20.24 1.63 3.06
CA ALA A 62 -19.39 1.20 1.96
C ALA A 62 -19.71 1.99 0.69
N TRP A 63 -18.71 2.11 -0.22
CA TRP A 63 -18.85 2.87 -1.46
C TRP A 63 -17.89 2.37 -2.56
N GLY A 64 -18.01 2.95 -3.76
CA GLY A 64 -17.11 2.73 -4.88
C GLY A 64 -17.60 1.71 -5.91
N SER A 65 -18.84 1.22 -5.78
CA SER A 65 -19.46 0.32 -6.77
C SER A 65 -19.41 0.92 -8.17
N GLY A 66 -18.89 0.15 -9.14
CA GLY A 66 -18.73 0.59 -10.52
C GLY A 66 -17.51 1.50 -10.78
N GLU A 67 -16.85 2.01 -9.73
CA GLU A 67 -15.70 2.91 -9.88
C GLU A 67 -14.35 2.18 -9.90
N VAL A 68 -14.24 1.04 -9.21
CA VAL A 68 -13.04 0.24 -9.13
C VAL A 68 -13.40 -1.23 -9.30
N MET A 69 -12.81 -1.90 -10.28
CA MET A 69 -13.11 -3.29 -10.63
C MET A 69 -12.13 -4.30 -10.01
N ASP A 70 -10.84 -3.96 -9.94
CA ASP A 70 -9.79 -4.81 -9.35
C ASP A 70 -8.98 -4.02 -8.33
N PRO A 71 -9.53 -3.80 -7.13
CA PRO A 71 -8.93 -3.03 -6.06
C PRO A 71 -7.53 -3.51 -5.69
N HIS A 72 -6.53 -2.61 -5.71
CA HIS A 72 -5.17 -2.98 -5.34
C HIS A 72 -4.56 -2.04 -4.32
N GLY A 73 -4.16 -0.82 -4.68
CA GLY A 73 -3.58 0.18 -3.79
C GLY A 73 -4.64 1.07 -3.16
N LEU A 74 -4.46 1.42 -1.89
CA LEU A 74 -5.26 2.43 -1.19
C LEU A 74 -4.41 3.14 -0.15
N LYS A 75 -4.32 4.47 -0.26
CA LYS A 75 -3.74 5.38 0.74
C LYS A 75 -4.71 6.52 1.02
N ILE A 76 -4.65 7.07 2.23
CA ILE A 76 -5.40 8.28 2.60
C ILE A 76 -4.40 9.34 3.04
N VAL A 77 -4.42 10.49 2.40
CA VAL A 77 -3.56 11.63 2.72
C VAL A 77 -4.41 12.90 2.72
N ASN A 78 -4.42 13.64 3.83
CA ASN A 78 -5.24 14.84 4.01
C ASN A 78 -6.72 14.62 3.66
N ASP A 79 -7.26 13.48 4.11
CA ASP A 79 -8.66 13.08 3.89
C ASP A 79 -9.07 12.94 2.40
N ILE A 80 -8.09 12.69 1.53
CA ILE A 80 -8.30 12.28 0.15
C ILE A 80 -7.86 10.81 0.02
N VAL A 81 -8.74 10.00 -0.58
CA VAL A 81 -8.48 8.58 -0.83
C VAL A 81 -7.80 8.43 -2.19
N TYR A 82 -6.66 7.77 -2.24
CA TYR A 82 -5.89 7.47 -3.45
C TYR A 82 -5.92 5.98 -3.69
N THR A 83 -6.35 5.54 -4.86
CA THR A 83 -6.51 4.13 -5.19
C THR A 83 -5.86 3.77 -6.52
N THR A 84 -5.57 2.49 -6.70
CA THR A 84 -5.27 1.90 -8.00
C THR A 84 -6.26 0.78 -8.32
N ASP A 85 -6.72 0.78 -9.57
CA ASP A 85 -7.41 -0.35 -10.19
C ASP A 85 -6.39 -1.08 -11.07
N ARG A 86 -5.98 -2.25 -10.61
CA ARG A 86 -4.91 -3.01 -11.23
C ARG A 86 -5.26 -3.42 -12.64
N SER A 87 -6.38 -4.11 -12.83
CA SER A 87 -6.76 -4.66 -14.13
C SER A 87 -7.22 -3.60 -15.13
N ALA A 88 -7.83 -2.52 -14.66
CA ALA A 88 -8.21 -1.40 -15.52
C ALA A 88 -7.02 -0.51 -15.88
N SER A 89 -5.85 -0.66 -15.24
CA SER A 89 -4.66 0.18 -15.43
C SER A 89 -4.94 1.67 -15.25
N VAL A 90 -5.65 2.00 -14.18
CA VAL A 90 -5.93 3.38 -13.78
C VAL A 90 -5.61 3.61 -12.31
N ALA A 91 -5.35 4.87 -11.98
CA ALA A 91 -5.27 5.34 -10.60
C ALA A 91 -6.29 6.46 -10.40
N LYS A 92 -7.03 6.43 -9.29
CA LYS A 92 -8.08 7.40 -9.00
C LYS A 92 -7.94 7.99 -7.61
N SER A 93 -8.32 9.25 -7.44
CA SER A 93 -8.54 9.81 -6.11
C SER A 93 -10.01 10.15 -5.89
N PHE A 94 -10.40 10.07 -4.60
CA PHE A 94 -11.79 10.26 -4.15
C PHE A 94 -11.84 11.11 -2.89
N THR A 95 -12.98 11.72 -2.64
CA THR A 95 -13.35 12.18 -1.30
C THR A 95 -13.57 10.98 -0.37
N LEU A 96 -13.63 11.21 0.93
CA LEU A 96 -13.88 10.14 1.93
C LEU A 96 -15.25 9.44 1.75
N ASP A 97 -16.20 10.08 1.09
CA ASP A 97 -17.54 9.56 0.76
C ASP A 97 -17.64 8.97 -0.66
N GLY A 98 -16.53 8.88 -1.38
CA GLY A 98 -16.44 8.15 -2.65
C GLY A 98 -16.70 8.96 -3.92
N LYS A 99 -16.75 10.31 -3.85
CA LYS A 99 -16.82 11.14 -5.05
C LYS A 99 -15.46 11.18 -5.75
N VAL A 100 -15.41 10.84 -7.04
CA VAL A 100 -14.20 10.90 -7.86
C VAL A 100 -13.69 12.35 -7.97
N LEU A 101 -12.41 12.55 -7.70
CA LEU A 101 -11.70 13.84 -7.82
C LEU A 101 -10.77 13.87 -9.03
N LEU A 102 -10.05 12.76 -9.28
CA LEU A 102 -9.10 12.64 -10.38
C LEU A 102 -9.06 11.21 -10.90
N THR A 103 -8.86 11.05 -12.20
CA THR A 103 -8.53 9.77 -12.83
C THR A 103 -7.27 9.92 -13.67
N LEU A 104 -6.28 9.07 -13.41
CA LEU A 104 -5.04 8.94 -14.19
C LEU A 104 -5.10 7.64 -15.00
N GLY A 105 -4.65 7.70 -16.24
CA GLY A 105 -4.75 6.58 -17.19
C GLY A 105 -6.11 6.52 -17.90
N THR A 106 -6.24 5.59 -18.81
CA THR A 106 -7.48 5.31 -19.55
C THR A 106 -7.91 3.88 -19.26
N PRO A 107 -9.14 3.65 -18.75
CA PRO A 107 -9.58 2.31 -18.38
C PRO A 107 -9.41 1.28 -19.51
N GLY A 108 -8.75 0.15 -19.20
CA GLY A 108 -8.48 -0.93 -20.12
C GLY A 108 -7.35 -0.68 -21.13
N VAL A 109 -6.70 0.49 -21.08
CA VAL A 109 -5.54 0.78 -21.91
C VAL A 109 -4.25 0.48 -21.12
N HIS A 110 -3.48 -0.48 -21.62
CA HIS A 110 -2.24 -0.93 -20.98
C HIS A 110 -1.04 -0.48 -21.80
N SER A 111 -0.01 0.03 -21.12
CA SER A 111 1.25 0.38 -21.77
C SER A 111 2.01 -0.88 -22.23
N ASP A 112 2.73 -0.76 -23.35
CA ASP A 112 3.46 -1.88 -23.92
C ASP A 112 4.80 -2.11 -23.23
N THR A 113 4.81 -2.98 -22.24
CA THR A 113 6.00 -3.38 -21.47
C THR A 113 6.60 -4.71 -21.95
N GLY A 114 5.99 -5.34 -22.95
CA GLY A 114 6.35 -6.69 -23.38
C GLY A 114 5.96 -7.80 -22.41
N CYS A 115 5.31 -7.48 -21.29
CA CYS A 115 4.83 -8.46 -20.33
C CYS A 115 3.53 -9.11 -20.84
N THR A 116 3.54 -10.43 -21.04
CA THR A 116 2.38 -11.18 -21.55
C THR A 116 1.65 -12.00 -20.49
N GLY A 117 2.12 -12.00 -19.24
CA GLY A 117 1.51 -12.77 -18.14
C GLY A 117 2.46 -13.05 -16.98
N ALA A 118 2.13 -14.05 -16.16
CA ALA A 118 3.04 -14.53 -15.12
C ALA A 118 4.34 -15.09 -15.74
N PRO A 119 5.49 -14.86 -15.10
CA PRO A 119 5.73 -14.35 -13.75
C PRO A 119 5.77 -12.82 -13.58
N TRP A 120 4.92 -12.04 -14.19
CA TRP A 120 4.78 -10.59 -14.01
C TRP A 120 6.08 -9.79 -14.21
N LEU A 121 6.85 -10.14 -15.22
CA LEU A 121 8.10 -9.48 -15.57
C LEU A 121 7.88 -8.57 -16.76
N ALA A 122 8.04 -7.28 -16.56
CA ALA A 122 8.18 -6.34 -17.67
C ALA A 122 9.50 -6.63 -18.40
N VAL A 123 9.44 -6.69 -19.73
CA VAL A 123 10.63 -6.85 -20.58
C VAL A 123 11.32 -5.51 -20.80
N ARG A 124 10.53 -4.44 -20.85
CA ARG A 124 10.97 -3.06 -20.99
C ARG A 124 10.12 -2.11 -20.17
N ALA A 125 10.69 -0.99 -19.79
CA ALA A 125 9.96 0.09 -19.15
C ALA A 125 9.05 0.81 -20.16
N ALA A 126 7.83 1.16 -19.73
CA ALA A 126 6.89 1.90 -20.56
C ALA A 126 6.26 3.08 -19.79
N GLY A 127 5.46 3.90 -20.46
CA GLY A 127 4.66 4.94 -19.82
C GLY A 127 3.56 4.39 -18.92
N PRO A 128 2.79 5.24 -18.24
CA PRO A 128 1.69 4.79 -17.38
C PRO A 128 0.48 4.36 -18.22
N PHE A 129 -0.23 3.29 -17.85
CA PHE A 129 0.04 2.30 -16.79
C PHE A 129 -0.03 0.89 -17.36
N ASN A 130 0.59 -0.08 -16.64
CA ASN A 130 0.31 -1.50 -16.89
C ASN A 130 0.24 -2.26 -15.56
N HIS A 131 -0.97 -2.36 -14.99
CA HIS A 131 -1.28 -2.96 -13.68
C HIS A 131 -0.63 -2.21 -12.51
N PRO A 132 -0.99 -0.91 -12.27
CA PRO A 132 -0.45 -0.10 -11.20
C PRO A 132 -0.78 -0.70 -9.83
N THR A 133 0.11 -0.43 -8.86
CA THR A 133 0.09 -1.08 -7.55
C THR A 133 -0.32 -0.15 -6.42
N GLU A 134 0.18 1.10 -6.38
CA GLU A 134 -0.15 2.06 -5.34
C GLU A 134 -0.13 3.49 -5.87
N MET A 135 -0.96 4.38 -5.30
CA MET A 135 -1.00 5.81 -5.57
C MET A 135 -0.98 6.58 -4.26
N ILE A 136 -0.17 7.65 -4.20
CA ILE A 136 -0.08 8.51 -3.00
C ILE A 136 0.22 9.96 -3.40
N ALA A 137 -0.31 10.92 -2.62
CA ALA A 137 0.09 12.33 -2.77
C ALA A 137 1.28 12.68 -1.88
N HIS A 138 2.22 13.41 -2.45
CA HIS A 138 3.34 14.01 -1.75
C HIS A 138 2.91 15.32 -1.04
N PRO A 139 3.59 15.77 0.04
CA PRO A 139 3.26 17.03 0.73
C PRO A 139 3.24 18.27 -0.17
N ASN A 140 4.03 18.32 -1.25
CA ASN A 140 3.97 19.42 -2.24
C ASN A 140 2.75 19.39 -3.16
N GLY A 141 1.93 18.35 -3.07
CA GLY A 141 0.72 18.13 -3.88
C GLY A 141 0.92 17.27 -5.13
N ASP A 142 2.14 16.93 -5.50
CA ASP A 142 2.39 15.99 -6.59
C ASP A 142 1.91 14.58 -6.23
N ILE A 143 1.59 13.81 -7.25
CA ILE A 143 1.06 12.45 -7.11
C ILE A 143 2.10 11.47 -7.64
N TYR A 144 2.33 10.41 -6.88
CA TYR A 144 3.23 9.32 -7.28
C TYR A 144 2.46 8.01 -7.37
N VAL A 145 2.77 7.24 -8.42
CA VAL A 145 2.14 5.94 -8.68
C VAL A 145 3.23 4.91 -8.94
N THR A 146 3.24 3.83 -8.16
CA THR A 146 4.02 2.64 -8.48
C THR A 146 3.24 1.79 -9.48
N ASP A 147 3.91 1.34 -10.54
CA ASP A 147 3.35 0.57 -11.64
C ASP A 147 4.15 -0.72 -11.77
N GLY A 148 3.72 -1.78 -11.08
CA GLY A 148 4.60 -2.88 -10.74
C GLY A 148 4.24 -4.24 -11.30
N TYR A 149 2.96 -4.63 -11.48
CA TYR A 149 2.65 -6.01 -11.88
C TYR A 149 3.07 -6.35 -13.30
N ARG A 150 2.92 -5.40 -14.23
CA ARG A 150 3.34 -5.58 -15.63
C ARG A 150 4.20 -4.45 -16.14
N ASN A 151 4.69 -3.61 -15.25
CA ASN A 151 5.69 -2.57 -15.48
C ASN A 151 6.72 -2.63 -14.34
N ALA A 152 7.74 -1.78 -14.40
CA ALA A 152 8.78 -1.68 -13.38
C ALA A 152 9.14 -0.20 -13.17
N ARG A 153 8.12 0.61 -12.84
CA ARG A 153 8.26 2.06 -12.81
C ARG A 153 7.60 2.72 -11.61
N VAL A 154 8.08 3.93 -11.32
CA VAL A 154 7.38 4.94 -10.54
C VAL A 154 7.08 6.11 -11.47
N HIS A 155 5.86 6.62 -11.43
CA HIS A 155 5.41 7.77 -12.21
C HIS A 155 5.07 8.93 -11.28
N ARG A 156 5.55 10.15 -11.59
CA ARG A 156 5.22 11.39 -10.90
C ARG A 156 4.32 12.24 -11.78
N PHE A 157 3.22 12.71 -11.19
CA PHE A 157 2.26 13.60 -11.82
C PHE A 157 2.12 14.87 -11.00
N THR A 158 1.74 15.97 -11.64
CA THR A 158 1.25 17.15 -10.93
C THR A 158 -0.10 16.84 -10.27
N ARG A 159 -0.55 17.70 -9.36
CA ARG A 159 -1.86 17.58 -8.68
C ARG A 159 -3.03 17.47 -9.67
N ASP A 160 -2.96 18.14 -10.81
CA ASP A 160 -3.97 18.12 -11.87
C ASP A 160 -3.83 16.97 -12.87
N GLY A 161 -2.89 16.03 -12.61
CA GLY A 161 -2.76 14.78 -13.35
C GLY A 161 -1.85 14.84 -14.58
N LYS A 162 -1.04 15.89 -14.76
CA LYS A 162 -0.07 15.95 -15.86
C LYS A 162 1.17 15.14 -15.48
N LEU A 163 1.57 14.20 -16.33
CA LEU A 163 2.82 13.44 -16.15
C LEU A 163 4.04 14.36 -16.16
N VAL A 164 4.82 14.29 -15.09
CA VAL A 164 6.06 15.05 -14.91
C VAL A 164 7.28 14.20 -15.27
N ARG A 165 7.37 13.02 -14.68
CA ARG A 165 8.52 12.12 -14.83
C ARG A 165 8.13 10.68 -14.58
N SER A 166 8.88 9.76 -15.17
CA SER A 166 8.84 8.33 -14.85
C SER A 166 10.27 7.81 -14.73
N TRP A 167 10.53 6.95 -13.75
CA TRP A 167 11.84 6.30 -13.58
C TRP A 167 11.68 4.84 -13.20
N GLY A 168 12.80 4.12 -13.23
CA GLY A 168 12.86 2.68 -13.02
C GLY A 168 12.85 1.92 -14.35
N THR A 169 13.50 0.77 -14.33
CA THR A 169 13.54 -0.22 -15.40
C THR A 169 13.49 -1.61 -14.77
N PRO A 170 13.08 -2.65 -15.53
CA PRO A 170 13.10 -4.01 -15.01
C PRO A 170 14.52 -4.47 -14.63
N GLY A 171 14.70 -4.95 -13.41
CA GLY A 171 15.97 -5.48 -12.94
C GLY A 171 16.12 -5.48 -11.42
N ASN A 172 17.37 -5.64 -10.95
CA ASN A 172 17.72 -5.74 -9.52
C ASN A 172 18.85 -4.80 -9.08
N ALA A 173 19.41 -4.00 -9.98
CA ALA A 173 20.38 -2.97 -9.64
C ALA A 173 19.70 -1.78 -8.92
N GLU A 174 20.47 -0.81 -8.48
CA GLU A 174 19.97 0.45 -7.90
C GLU A 174 19.12 1.21 -8.93
N GLY A 175 17.93 1.64 -8.53
CA GLY A 175 16.97 2.30 -9.42
C GLY A 175 16.22 1.37 -10.38
N GLU A 176 16.58 0.10 -10.47
CA GLU A 176 15.81 -0.93 -11.17
C GLU A 176 14.77 -1.57 -10.24
N PHE A 177 13.68 -2.09 -10.78
CA PHE A 177 12.60 -2.68 -10.01
C PHE A 177 12.20 -4.06 -10.53
N HIS A 178 11.80 -4.89 -9.57
CA HIS A 178 11.04 -6.11 -9.85
C HIS A 178 9.77 -6.09 -8.99
N LEU A 179 8.69 -5.58 -9.58
CA LEU A 179 7.39 -5.42 -8.94
C LEU A 179 7.39 -4.35 -7.83
N PRO A 180 7.60 -3.04 -8.17
CA PRO A 180 7.38 -1.95 -7.22
C PRO A 180 5.90 -1.95 -6.79
N HIS A 181 5.64 -2.17 -5.49
CA HIS A 181 4.34 -2.63 -5.02
C HIS A 181 3.63 -1.63 -4.10
N SER A 182 4.37 -0.81 -3.38
CA SER A 182 3.84 0.25 -2.53
C SER A 182 4.84 1.39 -2.38
N ILE A 183 4.39 2.52 -1.86
CA ILE A 183 5.19 3.73 -1.71
C ILE A 183 4.73 4.54 -0.49
N ALA A 184 5.69 5.10 0.25
CA ALA A 184 5.46 6.05 1.33
C ALA A 184 6.43 7.22 1.24
N PHE A 185 6.16 8.29 1.99
CA PHE A 185 7.03 9.47 2.12
C PHE A 185 7.45 9.69 3.56
N ASP A 186 8.65 10.26 3.74
CA ASP A 186 9.03 10.87 5.00
C ASP A 186 8.74 12.40 5.00
N PRO A 187 8.97 13.10 6.13
CA PRO A 187 8.72 14.54 6.22
C PRO A 187 9.60 15.38 5.29
N ASP A 188 10.78 14.87 4.92
CA ASP A 188 11.71 15.53 4.01
C ASP A 188 11.32 15.31 2.54
N GLY A 189 10.25 14.54 2.30
CA GLY A 189 9.73 14.22 0.97
C GLY A 189 10.46 13.08 0.26
N ARG A 190 11.38 12.37 0.94
CA ARG A 190 12.02 11.18 0.34
C ARG A 190 11.00 10.06 0.16
N LEU A 191 11.11 9.38 -0.96
CA LEU A 191 10.24 8.27 -1.35
C LEU A 191 10.83 6.94 -0.89
N TYR A 192 10.00 6.11 -0.29
CA TYR A 192 10.32 4.74 0.10
C TYR A 192 9.47 3.80 -0.74
N VAL A 193 10.09 3.14 -1.72
CA VAL A 193 9.41 2.26 -2.68
C VAL A 193 9.63 0.80 -2.31
N ALA A 194 8.56 0.09 -2.06
CA ALA A 194 8.56 -1.34 -1.80
C ALA A 194 8.83 -2.12 -3.10
N ASP A 195 10.06 -2.52 -3.31
CA ASP A 195 10.51 -3.32 -4.46
C ASP A 195 10.38 -4.81 -4.11
N ARG A 196 9.13 -5.29 -4.21
CA ARG A 196 8.64 -6.50 -3.57
C ARG A 196 9.41 -7.76 -3.94
N ALA A 197 9.58 -8.04 -5.22
CA ALA A 197 10.22 -9.26 -5.66
C ALA A 197 11.76 -9.22 -5.47
N ASN A 198 12.35 -8.03 -5.35
CA ASN A 198 13.75 -7.84 -4.95
C ASN A 198 13.93 -7.82 -3.42
N LYS A 199 12.85 -7.97 -2.62
CA LYS A 199 12.89 -8.07 -1.15
C LYS A 199 13.62 -6.88 -0.48
N ARG A 200 13.32 -5.67 -0.95
CA ARG A 200 13.96 -4.43 -0.48
C ARG A 200 13.00 -3.23 -0.51
N ILE A 201 13.33 -2.20 0.26
CA ILE A 201 12.79 -0.85 0.09
C ILE A 201 13.89 -0.01 -0.56
N GLN A 202 13.62 0.63 -1.69
CA GLN A 202 14.52 1.62 -2.27
C GLN A 202 14.08 3.03 -1.90
N ILE A 203 15.04 3.91 -1.64
CA ILE A 203 14.81 5.29 -1.20
C ILE A 203 15.24 6.24 -2.31
N PHE A 204 14.38 7.19 -2.65
CA PHE A 204 14.63 8.16 -3.73
C PHE A 204 14.35 9.60 -3.26
N SER A 205 14.98 10.55 -3.94
CA SER A 205 14.56 11.94 -3.89
C SER A 205 13.18 12.13 -4.54
N PRO A 206 12.47 13.24 -4.31
CA PRO A 206 11.23 13.55 -5.03
C PRO A 206 11.43 13.61 -6.56
N GLU A 207 12.64 13.87 -7.03
CA GLU A 207 13.02 13.87 -8.44
C GLU A 207 13.26 12.46 -9.00
N GLY A 208 13.35 11.42 -8.13
CA GLY A 208 13.57 10.03 -8.50
C GLY A 208 15.04 9.63 -8.57
N ASP A 209 15.94 10.39 -7.92
CA ASP A 209 17.33 10.03 -7.78
C ASP A 209 17.52 9.04 -6.63
N PHE A 210 18.25 7.96 -6.84
CA PHE A 210 18.49 6.94 -5.84
C PHE A 210 19.32 7.47 -4.67
N LEU A 211 18.86 7.25 -3.44
CA LEU A 211 19.51 7.72 -2.21
C LEU A 211 20.01 6.57 -1.32
N GLY A 212 19.43 5.38 -1.46
CA GLY A 212 19.79 4.24 -0.64
C GLY A 212 18.73 3.15 -0.65
N MET A 213 18.92 2.11 0.16
CA MET A 213 17.95 1.02 0.28
C MET A 213 18.00 0.34 1.64
N TRP A 214 16.87 -0.28 2.01
CA TRP A 214 16.79 -1.22 3.14
C TRP A 214 16.63 -2.64 2.61
N THR A 215 17.38 -3.55 3.20
CA THR A 215 17.38 -4.98 2.88
C THR A 215 17.05 -5.83 4.11
N GLY A 216 17.21 -7.15 4.02
CA GLY A 216 17.02 -8.07 5.16
C GLY A 216 15.55 -8.23 5.55
N MET A 217 14.65 -8.30 4.56
CA MET A 217 13.20 -8.47 4.74
C MET A 217 12.67 -9.55 3.79
N GLY A 218 11.45 -10.02 4.06
CA GLY A 218 10.62 -10.70 3.06
C GLY A 218 10.16 -9.73 1.99
N GLY A 219 9.41 -10.20 0.98
CA GLY A 219 8.88 -9.31 -0.04
C GLY A 219 7.95 -8.25 0.58
N PRO A 220 8.30 -6.95 0.54
CA PRO A 220 7.45 -5.91 1.12
C PRO A 220 6.19 -5.70 0.26
N ASN A 221 5.03 -6.09 0.80
CA ASN A 221 3.74 -5.90 0.16
C ASN A 221 3.23 -4.46 0.31
N ASP A 222 3.48 -3.85 1.47
CA ASP A 222 3.04 -2.49 1.76
C ASP A 222 4.01 -1.79 2.68
N ILE A 223 4.04 -0.46 2.61
CA ILE A 223 4.77 0.41 3.52
C ILE A 223 3.90 1.62 3.86
N THR A 224 3.74 1.90 5.15
CA THR A 224 3.00 3.06 5.66
C THR A 224 3.82 3.74 6.74
N ARG A 225 3.83 5.08 6.74
CA ARG A 225 4.52 5.86 7.76
C ARG A 225 3.56 6.19 8.90
N ALA A 226 3.97 5.91 10.15
CA ALA A 226 3.26 6.29 11.36
C ALA A 226 3.57 7.75 11.77
N LYS A 227 2.72 8.34 12.62
CA LYS A 227 2.89 9.73 13.12
C LYS A 227 4.17 9.91 13.93
N ASP A 228 4.65 8.86 14.61
CA ASP A 228 5.90 8.90 15.40
C ASP A 228 7.16 8.83 14.52
N GLY A 229 7.01 8.78 13.21
CA GLY A 229 8.10 8.78 12.23
C GLY A 229 8.59 7.41 11.84
N THR A 230 8.07 6.35 12.43
CA THR A 230 8.40 4.98 12.04
C THR A 230 7.66 4.55 10.78
N PHE A 231 8.15 3.49 10.16
CA PHE A 231 7.53 2.84 9.01
C PHE A 231 7.03 1.47 9.41
N VAL A 232 5.77 1.19 9.07
CA VAL A 232 5.15 -0.13 9.22
C VAL A 232 5.13 -0.78 7.85
N ILE A 233 5.65 -2.01 7.78
CA ILE A 233 5.82 -2.77 6.54
C ILE A 233 5.08 -4.08 6.66
N ALA A 234 4.27 -4.41 5.65
CA ALA A 234 3.73 -5.74 5.45
C ALA A 234 4.76 -6.58 4.68
N GLU A 235 5.37 -7.55 5.33
CA GLU A 235 6.32 -8.48 4.72
C GLU A 235 5.61 -9.81 4.42
N GLN A 236 5.67 -10.28 3.17
CA GLN A 236 5.13 -11.60 2.81
C GLN A 236 6.02 -12.74 3.30
N GLU A 237 5.49 -13.95 3.22
CA GLU A 237 6.25 -15.18 3.47
C GLU A 237 7.49 -15.25 2.56
N ASP A 238 8.57 -15.83 3.09
CA ASP A 238 9.80 -16.06 2.34
C ASP A 238 10.36 -17.46 2.63
N GLY A 239 10.06 -18.40 1.77
CA GLY A 239 10.31 -19.82 2.00
C GLY A 239 9.54 -20.30 3.24
N ASP A 240 10.26 -20.86 4.22
CA ASP A 240 9.66 -21.31 5.48
C ASP A 240 9.44 -20.19 6.51
N LYS A 241 9.77 -18.94 6.19
CA LYS A 241 9.56 -17.81 7.09
C LYS A 241 8.13 -17.28 6.95
N PRO A 242 7.42 -17.09 8.09
CA PRO A 242 6.07 -16.55 8.04
C PRO A 242 6.04 -15.10 7.55
N ALA A 243 4.87 -14.63 7.17
CA ALA A 243 4.62 -13.22 6.93
C ALA A 243 4.75 -12.41 8.24
N HIS A 244 5.11 -11.13 8.12
CA HIS A 244 5.30 -10.26 9.28
C HIS A 244 4.69 -8.87 9.06
N VAL A 245 4.26 -8.27 10.16
CA VAL A 245 4.14 -6.82 10.30
C VAL A 245 5.42 -6.33 10.97
N CYS A 246 6.21 -5.53 10.27
CA CYS A 246 7.52 -5.05 10.72
C CYS A 246 7.49 -3.53 10.95
N VAL A 247 8.00 -3.08 12.10
CA VAL A 247 8.17 -1.65 12.43
C VAL A 247 9.66 -1.32 12.29
N ARG A 248 9.98 -0.28 11.50
CA ARG A 248 11.36 0.21 11.30
C ARG A 248 11.46 1.70 11.57
N ASP A 249 12.63 2.15 12.00
CA ASP A 249 12.96 3.58 12.05
C ASP A 249 13.29 4.14 10.64
N ALA A 250 13.55 5.44 10.57
CA ALA A 250 13.91 6.11 9.32
C ALA A 250 15.29 5.69 8.76
N GLN A 251 16.12 5.00 9.55
CA GLN A 251 17.39 4.43 9.13
C GLN A 251 17.25 2.99 8.63
N GLY A 252 16.04 2.41 8.75
CA GLY A 252 15.74 1.05 8.35
C GLY A 252 16.02 0.01 9.44
N THR A 253 16.37 0.42 10.67
CA THR A 253 16.56 -0.48 11.80
C THR A 253 15.23 -1.12 12.19
N VAL A 254 15.22 -2.44 12.36
CA VAL A 254 14.03 -3.15 12.84
C VAL A 254 13.83 -2.87 14.33
N LEU A 255 12.70 -2.25 14.68
CA LEU A 255 12.29 -1.94 16.05
C LEU A 255 11.39 -3.03 16.63
N ALA A 256 10.51 -3.59 15.81
CA ALA A 256 9.71 -4.76 16.13
C ALA A 256 9.37 -5.54 14.85
N ARG A 257 9.23 -6.85 14.97
CA ARG A 257 8.76 -7.73 13.91
C ARG A 257 7.78 -8.71 14.51
N MET A 258 6.56 -8.70 14.03
CA MET A 258 5.44 -9.47 14.58
C MET A 258 4.95 -10.44 13.52
N GLU A 259 4.88 -11.73 13.87
CA GLU A 259 4.32 -12.73 12.96
C GLU A 259 2.87 -12.41 12.62
N SER A 260 2.54 -12.53 11.35
CA SER A 260 1.21 -12.30 10.82
C SER A 260 0.79 -13.45 9.90
N ARG A 261 -0.49 -13.52 9.61
CA ARG A 261 -1.00 -14.33 8.49
C ARG A 261 -0.66 -13.61 7.18
N HIS A 262 -1.18 -14.01 6.06
CA HIS A 262 -0.93 -13.49 4.71
C HIS A 262 -1.19 -11.98 4.56
N VAL A 263 -0.42 -11.15 5.30
CA VAL A 263 -0.57 -9.69 5.31
C VAL A 263 -0.19 -9.09 3.95
N HIS A 264 -1.09 -8.27 3.41
CA HIS A 264 -0.86 -7.59 2.13
C HIS A 264 -0.87 -6.08 2.25
N GLY A 265 -1.69 -5.51 3.13
CA GLY A 265 -1.77 -4.08 3.37
C GLY A 265 -1.70 -3.74 4.85
N VAL A 266 -1.13 -2.57 5.19
CA VAL A 266 -1.06 -2.07 6.57
C VAL A 266 -1.50 -0.61 6.65
N GLY A 267 -2.39 -0.31 7.59
CA GLY A 267 -2.78 1.04 8.00
C GLY A 267 -2.35 1.32 9.43
N VAL A 268 -2.12 2.58 9.77
CA VAL A 268 -1.75 3.00 11.13
C VAL A 268 -2.59 4.20 11.53
N ASP A 269 -3.29 4.11 12.66
CA ASP A 269 -4.09 5.21 13.17
C ASP A 269 -3.26 6.24 13.97
N SER A 270 -3.91 7.30 14.45
CA SER A 270 -3.24 8.39 15.17
C SER A 270 -2.68 7.98 16.54
N HIS A 271 -3.11 6.84 17.05
CA HIS A 271 -2.65 6.27 18.33
C HIS A 271 -1.49 5.29 18.15
N GLY A 272 -1.16 4.95 16.90
CA GLY A 272 -0.13 3.96 16.57
C GLY A 272 -0.64 2.53 16.56
N ASP A 273 -1.97 2.30 16.60
CA ASP A 273 -2.55 0.98 16.35
C ASP A 273 -2.36 0.63 14.87
N ILE A 274 -2.03 -0.62 14.59
CA ILE A 274 -1.80 -1.10 13.25
C ILE A 274 -2.95 -2.00 12.82
N TYR A 275 -3.46 -1.79 11.60
CA TYR A 275 -4.47 -2.62 10.96
C TYR A 275 -3.82 -3.39 9.82
N ALA A 276 -3.84 -4.71 9.89
CA ALA A 276 -3.25 -5.61 8.90
C ALA A 276 -4.34 -6.23 8.02
N GLY A 277 -4.38 -5.85 6.76
CA GLY A 277 -5.28 -6.43 5.77
C GLY A 277 -4.74 -7.76 5.25
N LEU A 278 -5.53 -8.81 5.42
CA LEU A 278 -5.17 -10.20 5.15
C LEU A 278 -5.89 -10.68 3.90
N THR A 279 -5.15 -10.77 2.77
CA THR A 279 -5.79 -11.06 1.47
C THR A 279 -6.42 -12.44 1.43
N VAL A 280 -5.67 -13.47 1.75
CA VAL A 280 -6.12 -14.87 1.65
C VAL A 280 -7.17 -15.18 2.73
N ASP A 281 -6.93 -14.69 3.94
CA ASP A 281 -7.81 -14.86 5.09
C ASP A 281 -9.10 -14.05 5.00
N ARG A 282 -9.15 -13.03 4.11
CA ARG A 282 -10.28 -12.12 3.90
C ARG A 282 -10.74 -11.47 5.21
N SER A 283 -9.77 -10.92 5.95
CA SER A 283 -10.03 -10.31 7.25
C SER A 283 -9.04 -9.17 7.53
N VAL A 284 -9.23 -8.51 8.66
CA VAL A 284 -8.32 -7.48 9.16
C VAL A 284 -7.99 -7.80 10.62
N ASP A 285 -6.70 -7.97 10.91
CA ASP A 285 -6.19 -8.04 12.27
C ASP A 285 -5.84 -6.64 12.78
N LYS A 286 -6.03 -6.40 14.08
CA LYS A 286 -5.61 -5.15 14.74
C LYS A 286 -4.53 -5.43 15.76
N PHE A 287 -3.46 -4.65 15.69
CA PHE A 287 -2.41 -4.61 16.69
C PHE A 287 -2.58 -3.31 17.49
N VAL A 288 -3.11 -3.42 18.71
CA VAL A 288 -3.34 -2.29 19.61
C VAL A 288 -2.04 -1.97 20.34
N ARG A 289 -1.53 -0.76 20.20
CA ARG A 289 -0.28 -0.36 20.82
C ARG A 289 -0.40 -0.27 22.34
N THR A 290 0.52 -0.91 23.06
CA THR A 290 0.51 -0.98 24.55
C THR A 290 1.80 -0.46 25.16
N GLY A 291 2.85 -0.20 24.37
CA GLY A 291 4.16 0.29 24.78
C GLY A 291 4.60 1.57 24.09
#